data_9c691259dbda5bc17ff43505e68b5a2e
#
_entry.id   9c691259dbda5bc17ff43505e68b5a2e
#
_cell.length_a   1.000
_cell.length_b   1.000
_cell.length_c   1.000
_cell.angle_alpha   90.00
_cell.angle_beta   90.00
_cell.angle_gamma   90.00
#
_symmetry.space_group_name_H-M   'P 1'
#
loop_
_entity.id
_entity.type
_entity.pdbx_description
1 polymer ?
#
loop_
_entity_poly.entity_id
_entity_poly.type
_entity_poly.pdbx_seq_one_letter_code
_entity_poly.pdbx_strand_id
1 'polypeptide(L)'
;MSTITLYTAPTPNGFKVAVFLEELKKAYDFKYDVRPVNVAKGEQKDPWFIAINPNGRIPAIVDHHRNNFVVFETAAILVYLQQHYDTENRFGWDPKQSPDEYSEMLQWIFFAHGGVGPMQGQLNHFRNAASEEVPYALTRYTNEVKRLYSVLDIRLGQDRDYLAGPGRGTYSIADMNVLPWLRIRAHSGLENLDEWPNVKRCLGSCRERRPCGRYGFDVPRLVIVCLD
;
A
#
# COMPACT_ATOMS: atom_id res chain seq x y z
N MET A 1 -18.27 -17.35 8.86
CA MET A 1 -17.24 -16.64 9.65
C MET A 1 -16.28 -15.99 8.68
N SER A 2 -15.71 -14.84 9.00
CA SER A 2 -14.70 -14.21 8.13
C SER A 2 -13.38 -14.99 8.20
N THR A 3 -12.66 -14.97 7.08
CA THR A 3 -11.36 -15.66 6.97
C THR A 3 -10.26 -14.87 7.67
N ILE A 4 -10.29 -13.55 7.51
CA ILE A 4 -9.26 -12.61 8.00
C ILE A 4 -9.92 -11.53 8.86
N THR A 5 -9.24 -11.12 9.94
CA THR A 5 -9.48 -9.83 10.60
C THR A 5 -8.35 -8.88 10.25
N LEU A 6 -8.67 -7.73 9.63
CA LEU A 6 -7.75 -6.64 9.35
C LEU A 6 -7.80 -5.61 10.48
N TYR A 7 -6.70 -5.41 11.19
CA TYR A 7 -6.50 -4.35 12.16
C TYR A 7 -5.84 -3.15 11.47
N THR A 8 -6.54 -2.03 11.34
CA THR A 8 -6.07 -0.93 10.49
C THR A 8 -6.59 0.44 10.93
N ALA A 9 -6.05 1.47 10.29
CA ALA A 9 -6.50 2.86 10.38
C ALA A 9 -6.44 3.51 8.98
N PRO A 10 -7.12 4.65 8.75
CA PRO A 10 -7.14 5.36 7.47
C PRO A 10 -5.80 6.05 7.19
N THR A 11 -4.81 5.27 6.82
CA THR A 11 -3.45 5.69 6.47
C THR A 11 -3.03 5.05 5.16
N PRO A 12 -2.01 5.57 4.45
CA PRO A 12 -1.52 4.94 3.23
C PRO A 12 -1.17 3.46 3.42
N ASN A 13 -0.57 3.10 4.56
CA ASN A 13 -0.23 1.72 4.86
C ASN A 13 -1.47 0.84 5.11
N GLY A 14 -2.48 1.36 5.82
CA GLY A 14 -3.76 0.68 6.00
C GLY A 14 -4.46 0.42 4.67
N PHE A 15 -4.44 1.41 3.76
CA PHE A 15 -5.05 1.29 2.44
C PHE A 15 -4.40 0.24 1.54
N LYS A 16 -3.09 0.00 1.62
CA LYS A 16 -2.43 -1.06 0.84
C LYS A 16 -3.11 -2.40 1.00
N VAL A 17 -3.32 -2.81 2.25
CA VAL A 17 -3.92 -4.10 2.59
C VAL A 17 -5.42 -4.10 2.31
N ALA A 18 -6.13 -3.02 2.65
CA ALA A 18 -7.56 -2.91 2.42
C ALA A 18 -7.92 -3.01 0.92
N VAL A 19 -7.13 -2.37 0.05
CA VAL A 19 -7.31 -2.47 -1.41
C VAL A 19 -7.20 -3.91 -1.87
N PHE A 20 -6.18 -4.63 -1.44
CA PHE A 20 -6.01 -6.01 -1.85
C PHE A 20 -7.12 -6.94 -1.33
N LEU A 21 -7.55 -6.75 -0.10
CA LEU A 21 -8.69 -7.51 0.45
C LEU A 21 -9.99 -7.26 -0.32
N GLU A 22 -10.25 -6.03 -0.77
CA GLU A 22 -11.40 -5.72 -1.63
C GLU A 22 -11.25 -6.33 -3.04
N GLU A 23 -10.05 -6.38 -3.60
CA GLU A 23 -9.80 -7.09 -4.87
C GLU A 23 -10.02 -8.60 -4.72
N LEU A 24 -9.56 -9.22 -3.63
CA LEU A 24 -9.82 -10.63 -3.33
C LEU A 24 -11.31 -10.90 -3.12
N LYS A 25 -12.01 -10.02 -2.40
CA LYS A 25 -13.46 -10.12 -2.21
C LYS A 25 -14.20 -10.09 -3.54
N LYS A 26 -13.82 -9.19 -4.44
CA LYS A 26 -14.42 -9.07 -5.77
C LYS A 26 -14.11 -10.29 -6.66
N ALA A 27 -12.88 -10.80 -6.60
CA ALA A 27 -12.42 -11.88 -7.46
C ALA A 27 -12.90 -13.26 -7.00
N TYR A 28 -13.01 -13.49 -5.67
CA TYR A 28 -13.16 -14.81 -5.07
C TYR A 28 -14.27 -14.90 -4.00
N ASP A 29 -15.14 -13.88 -3.87
CA ASP A 29 -16.12 -13.75 -2.75
C ASP A 29 -15.43 -13.88 -1.36
N PHE A 30 -14.18 -13.40 -1.27
CA PHE A 30 -13.37 -13.50 -0.06
C PHE A 30 -14.00 -12.69 1.09
N LYS A 31 -14.06 -13.26 2.30
CA LYS A 31 -14.71 -12.62 3.46
C LYS A 31 -13.67 -12.22 4.51
N TYR A 32 -13.72 -10.96 4.90
CA TYR A 32 -12.87 -10.44 5.95
C TYR A 32 -13.62 -9.43 6.82
N ASP A 33 -13.15 -9.26 8.05
CA ASP A 33 -13.64 -8.24 8.99
C ASP A 33 -12.58 -7.15 9.17
N VAL A 34 -13.05 -5.94 9.47
CA VAL A 34 -12.18 -4.81 9.80
C VAL A 34 -12.34 -4.44 11.26
N ARG A 35 -11.22 -4.37 11.98
CA ARG A 35 -11.14 -3.80 13.33
C ARG A 35 -10.35 -2.51 13.28
N PRO A 36 -11.02 -1.34 13.40
CA PRO A 36 -10.35 -0.06 13.46
C PRO A 36 -9.44 0.04 14.70
N VAL A 37 -8.26 0.65 14.49
CA VAL A 37 -7.30 0.95 15.57
C VAL A 37 -7.13 2.46 15.61
N ASN A 38 -7.44 3.09 16.74
CA ASN A 38 -7.34 4.53 16.89
C ASN A 38 -5.90 4.96 17.15
N VAL A 39 -5.17 5.22 16.07
CA VAL A 39 -3.76 5.62 16.14
C VAL A 39 -3.55 6.99 16.80
N ALA A 40 -4.55 7.88 16.73
CA ALA A 40 -4.47 9.18 17.38
C ALA A 40 -4.53 9.08 18.92
N LYS A 41 -5.24 8.04 19.43
CA LYS A 41 -5.27 7.71 20.86
C LYS A 41 -4.14 6.78 21.30
N GLY A 42 -3.31 6.32 20.39
CA GLY A 42 -2.20 5.43 20.71
C GLY A 42 -2.58 3.96 20.89
N GLU A 43 -3.81 3.53 20.51
CA GLU A 43 -4.28 2.14 20.69
C GLU A 43 -3.33 1.08 20.10
N GLN A 44 -2.57 1.43 19.06
CA GLN A 44 -1.55 0.55 18.49
C GLN A 44 -0.37 0.27 19.45
N LYS A 45 -0.32 0.94 20.61
CA LYS A 45 0.66 0.74 21.67
C LYS A 45 0.09 0.01 22.88
N ASP A 46 -1.22 -0.26 22.89
CA ASP A 46 -1.86 -1.00 23.96
C ASP A 46 -1.40 -2.47 23.99
N PRO A 47 -1.34 -3.10 25.18
CA PRO A 47 -0.90 -4.48 25.32
C PRO A 47 -1.63 -5.48 24.41
N TRP A 48 -2.93 -5.27 24.18
CA TRP A 48 -3.71 -6.15 23.31
C TRP A 48 -3.25 -6.10 21.85
N PHE A 49 -2.85 -4.92 21.35
CA PHE A 49 -2.36 -4.78 19.98
C PHE A 49 -0.89 -5.20 19.86
N ILE A 50 -0.07 -4.90 20.89
CA ILE A 50 1.32 -5.38 20.96
C ILE A 50 1.39 -6.92 20.93
N ALA A 51 0.41 -7.60 21.51
CA ALA A 51 0.33 -9.07 21.44
C ALA A 51 0.06 -9.58 20.01
N ILE A 52 -0.58 -8.76 19.16
CA ILE A 52 -0.79 -9.04 17.72
C ILE A 52 0.43 -8.61 16.92
N ASN A 53 0.91 -7.39 17.13
CA ASN A 53 2.05 -6.83 16.42
C ASN A 53 3.03 -6.15 17.38
N PRO A 54 4.16 -6.78 17.70
CA PRO A 54 5.14 -6.24 18.66
C PRO A 54 5.77 -4.92 18.20
N ASN A 55 5.73 -4.60 16.89
CA ASN A 55 6.14 -3.30 16.38
C ASN A 55 5.20 -2.16 16.82
N GLY A 56 3.97 -2.49 17.22
CA GLY A 56 2.96 -1.50 17.63
C GLY A 56 2.64 -0.51 16.51
N ARG A 57 2.44 -0.99 15.29
CA ARG A 57 2.05 -0.24 14.10
C ARG A 57 0.97 -0.98 13.33
N ILE A 58 0.06 -0.23 12.73
CA ILE A 58 -0.93 -0.75 11.79
C ILE A 58 -0.32 -0.76 10.36
N PRO A 59 -0.86 -1.61 9.46
CA PRO A 59 -1.84 -2.67 9.68
C PRO A 59 -1.22 -3.97 10.22
N ALA A 60 -2.10 -4.85 10.72
CA ALA A 60 -1.82 -6.25 10.97
C ALA A 60 -3.04 -7.07 10.56
N ILE A 61 -2.86 -8.35 10.25
CA ILE A 61 -3.95 -9.29 10.02
C ILE A 61 -3.87 -10.48 10.94
N VAL A 62 -5.03 -11.07 11.24
CA VAL A 62 -5.15 -12.39 11.90
C VAL A 62 -5.91 -13.30 10.94
N ASP A 63 -5.28 -14.41 10.57
CA ASP A 63 -5.86 -15.43 9.71
C ASP A 63 -6.50 -16.54 10.54
N HIS A 64 -7.83 -16.56 10.57
CA HIS A 64 -8.62 -17.49 11.39
C HIS A 64 -8.64 -18.91 10.82
N HIS A 65 -8.45 -19.08 9.51
CA HIS A 65 -8.38 -20.39 8.87
C HIS A 65 -7.03 -21.08 9.07
N ARG A 66 -6.03 -20.36 9.57
CA ARG A 66 -4.68 -20.84 9.84
C ARG A 66 -4.29 -20.69 11.32
N ASN A 67 -5.12 -21.19 12.21
CA ASN A 67 -4.90 -21.19 13.67
C ASN A 67 -4.64 -19.78 14.25
N ASN A 68 -5.36 -18.77 13.74
CA ASN A 68 -5.16 -17.37 14.10
C ASN A 68 -3.72 -16.88 13.85
N PHE A 69 -3.15 -17.31 12.73
CA PHE A 69 -1.80 -16.88 12.35
C PHE A 69 -1.78 -15.37 12.11
N VAL A 70 -0.84 -14.72 12.74
CA VAL A 70 -0.69 -13.26 12.67
C VAL A 70 0.34 -12.87 11.62
N VAL A 71 0.01 -11.87 10.79
CA VAL A 71 0.98 -11.27 9.86
C VAL A 71 0.96 -9.76 10.03
N PHE A 72 2.12 -9.17 10.18
CA PHE A 72 2.34 -7.72 10.16
C PHE A 72 3.39 -7.35 9.11
N GLU A 73 3.65 -6.06 8.87
CA GLU A 73 4.32 -5.47 7.72
C GLU A 73 3.50 -5.54 6.44
N THR A 74 3.20 -4.37 5.86
CA THR A 74 2.29 -4.29 4.70
C THR A 74 2.75 -5.15 3.53
N ALA A 75 4.05 -5.17 3.20
CA ALA A 75 4.59 -5.98 2.13
C ALA A 75 4.45 -7.49 2.42
N ALA A 76 4.73 -7.90 3.66
CA ALA A 76 4.57 -9.30 4.08
C ALA A 76 3.09 -9.72 4.04
N ILE A 77 2.17 -8.86 4.47
CA ILE A 77 0.72 -9.11 4.39
C ILE A 77 0.28 -9.28 2.94
N LEU A 78 0.71 -8.40 2.03
CA LEU A 78 0.35 -8.50 0.60
C LEU A 78 0.84 -9.80 0.00
N VAL A 79 2.11 -10.18 0.22
CA VAL A 79 2.68 -11.43 -0.27
C VAL A 79 1.97 -12.64 0.34
N TYR A 80 1.71 -12.63 1.65
CA TYR A 80 0.99 -13.69 2.34
C TYR A 80 -0.42 -13.91 1.75
N LEU A 81 -1.18 -12.84 1.60
CA LEU A 81 -2.54 -12.91 1.03
C LEU A 81 -2.51 -13.38 -0.43
N GLN A 82 -1.53 -12.93 -1.22
CA GLN A 82 -1.35 -13.37 -2.61
C GLN A 82 -1.07 -14.87 -2.66
N GLN A 83 -0.15 -15.38 -1.85
CA GLN A 83 0.21 -16.80 -1.87
C GLN A 83 -0.87 -17.74 -1.37
N HIS A 84 -1.74 -17.28 -0.46
CA HIS A 84 -2.73 -18.14 0.18
C HIS A 84 -4.14 -17.98 -0.33
N TYR A 85 -4.48 -16.82 -0.93
CA TYR A 85 -5.85 -16.46 -1.24
C TYR A 85 -6.07 -15.97 -2.68
N ASP A 86 -5.01 -15.59 -3.42
CA ASP A 86 -5.09 -15.30 -4.86
C ASP A 86 -4.89 -16.59 -5.67
N THR A 87 -5.88 -17.49 -5.60
CA THR A 87 -5.79 -18.86 -6.09
C THR A 87 -5.57 -18.99 -7.60
N GLU A 88 -5.87 -17.95 -8.37
CA GLU A 88 -5.69 -17.89 -9.82
C GLU A 88 -4.53 -16.99 -10.23
N ASN A 89 -3.73 -16.49 -9.27
CA ASN A 89 -2.63 -15.55 -9.49
C ASN A 89 -3.04 -14.29 -10.31
N ARG A 90 -4.23 -13.75 -10.01
CA ARG A 90 -4.75 -12.54 -10.70
C ARG A 90 -3.99 -11.27 -10.35
N PHE A 91 -3.38 -11.24 -9.17
CA PHE A 91 -2.74 -10.05 -8.59
C PHE A 91 -1.27 -10.26 -8.27
N GLY A 92 -0.70 -11.36 -8.74
CA GLY A 92 0.70 -11.72 -8.55
C GLY A 92 1.06 -12.96 -9.35
N TRP A 93 2.19 -13.57 -9.02
CA TRP A 93 2.72 -14.74 -9.72
C TRP A 93 3.11 -15.84 -8.74
N ASP A 94 2.97 -17.09 -9.16
CA ASP A 94 3.50 -18.23 -8.41
C ASP A 94 5.03 -18.32 -8.57
N PRO A 95 5.80 -18.38 -7.48
CA PRO A 95 7.26 -18.38 -7.55
C PRO A 95 7.87 -19.61 -8.25
N LYS A 96 7.11 -20.71 -8.38
CA LYS A 96 7.58 -21.92 -9.06
C LYS A 96 7.21 -21.92 -10.56
N GLN A 97 6.07 -21.31 -10.91
CA GLN A 97 5.57 -21.31 -12.30
C GLN A 97 6.09 -20.10 -13.09
N SER A 98 6.28 -18.96 -12.42
CA SER A 98 6.72 -17.68 -13.01
C SER A 98 7.75 -16.99 -12.11
N PRO A 99 8.95 -17.58 -11.92
CA PRO A 99 9.95 -17.11 -10.97
C PRO A 99 10.46 -15.70 -11.28
N ASP A 100 10.60 -15.36 -12.55
CA ASP A 100 11.14 -14.07 -12.97
C ASP A 100 10.15 -12.94 -12.72
N GLU A 101 8.87 -13.12 -13.08
CA GLU A 101 7.80 -12.17 -12.83
C GLU A 101 7.54 -12.02 -11.32
N TYR A 102 7.61 -13.11 -10.57
CA TYR A 102 7.52 -13.08 -9.11
C TYR A 102 8.66 -12.27 -8.51
N SER A 103 9.90 -12.49 -8.97
CA SER A 103 11.07 -11.72 -8.53
C SER A 103 10.94 -10.24 -8.89
N GLU A 104 10.48 -9.91 -10.11
CA GLU A 104 10.23 -8.53 -10.54
C GLU A 104 9.17 -7.85 -9.66
N MET A 105 8.08 -8.54 -9.37
CA MET A 105 7.03 -8.05 -8.46
C MET A 105 7.60 -7.73 -7.07
N LEU A 106 8.43 -8.62 -6.51
CA LEU A 106 9.08 -8.40 -5.21
C LEU A 106 10.02 -7.19 -5.24
N GLN A 107 10.78 -6.98 -6.33
CA GLN A 107 11.65 -5.81 -6.45
C GLN A 107 10.85 -4.51 -6.29
N TRP A 108 9.69 -4.40 -6.96
CA TRP A 108 8.85 -3.21 -6.86
C TRP A 108 8.13 -3.09 -5.52
N ILE A 109 7.76 -4.22 -4.90
CA ILE A 109 7.22 -4.23 -3.53
C ILE A 109 8.27 -3.67 -2.56
N PHE A 110 9.50 -4.20 -2.58
CA PHE A 110 10.54 -3.76 -1.65
C PHE A 110 11.07 -2.36 -1.97
N PHE A 111 11.12 -1.96 -3.22
CA PHE A 111 11.41 -0.57 -3.60
C PHE A 111 10.41 0.41 -2.96
N ALA A 112 9.12 0.10 -3.04
CA ALA A 112 8.09 0.96 -2.46
C ALA A 112 8.06 0.88 -0.93
N HIS A 113 8.25 -0.32 -0.35
CA HIS A 113 8.21 -0.57 1.08
C HIS A 113 9.44 0.01 1.81
N GLY A 114 10.62 -0.13 1.24
CA GLY A 114 11.88 0.39 1.80
C GLY A 114 12.17 1.85 1.43
N GLY A 115 11.62 2.33 0.32
CA GLY A 115 11.89 3.68 -0.20
C GLY A 115 10.70 4.62 -0.14
N VAL A 116 9.72 4.44 -1.03
CA VAL A 116 8.63 5.42 -1.22
C VAL A 116 7.88 5.71 0.08
N GLY A 117 7.38 4.68 0.74
CA GLY A 117 6.61 4.83 1.97
C GLY A 117 7.40 5.51 3.10
N PRO A 118 8.57 4.97 3.50
CA PRO A 118 9.37 5.54 4.57
C PRO A 118 9.85 6.97 4.29
N MET A 119 10.38 7.25 3.09
CA MET A 119 10.93 8.58 2.79
C MET A 119 9.84 9.63 2.68
N GLN A 120 8.71 9.31 2.06
CA GLN A 120 7.55 10.21 2.02
C GLN A 120 6.92 10.37 3.39
N GLY A 121 6.92 9.34 4.23
CA GLY A 121 6.49 9.41 5.62
C GLY A 121 7.36 10.36 6.45
N GLN A 122 8.69 10.33 6.27
CA GLN A 122 9.59 11.29 6.92
C GLN A 122 9.35 12.71 6.40
N LEU A 123 9.19 12.89 5.08
CA LEU A 123 8.86 14.19 4.51
C LEU A 123 7.59 14.78 5.14
N ASN A 124 6.54 13.95 5.25
CA ASN A 124 5.27 14.35 5.87
C ASN A 124 5.46 14.75 7.34
N HIS A 125 6.29 14.01 8.09
CA HIS A 125 6.58 14.31 9.48
C HIS A 125 7.24 15.68 9.62
N PHE A 126 8.35 15.90 8.92
CA PHE A 126 9.09 17.17 9.02
C PHE A 126 8.31 18.36 8.45
N ARG A 127 7.41 18.12 7.51
CA ARG A 127 6.59 19.19 6.94
C ARG A 127 5.39 19.58 7.80
N ASN A 128 4.73 18.60 8.44
CA ASN A 128 3.40 18.80 9.03
C ASN A 128 3.32 18.51 10.52
N ALA A 129 4.30 17.83 11.13
CA ALA A 129 4.19 17.29 12.48
C ALA A 129 5.42 17.50 13.37
N ALA A 130 6.54 17.95 12.82
CA ALA A 130 7.74 18.24 13.60
C ALA A 130 7.49 19.43 14.54
N SER A 131 8.02 19.36 15.76
CA SER A 131 7.91 20.43 16.77
C SER A 131 8.77 21.65 16.46
N GLU A 132 9.71 21.51 15.53
CA GLU A 132 10.61 22.57 15.08
C GLU A 132 10.84 22.47 13.57
N GLU A 133 11.17 23.58 12.94
CA GLU A 133 11.55 23.60 11.53
C GLU A 133 12.97 23.04 11.35
N VAL A 134 13.11 22.04 10.46
CA VAL A 134 14.39 21.41 10.12
C VAL A 134 14.61 21.50 8.60
N PRO A 135 15.07 22.66 8.07
CA PRO A 135 15.15 22.90 6.62
C PRO A 135 16.00 21.87 5.88
N TYR A 136 17.07 21.37 6.50
CA TYR A 136 17.91 20.33 5.93
C TYR A 136 17.12 19.01 5.73
N ALA A 137 16.33 18.59 6.72
CA ALA A 137 15.51 17.40 6.62
C ALA A 137 14.43 17.55 5.52
N LEU A 138 13.76 18.71 5.47
CA LEU A 138 12.77 19.00 4.42
C LEU A 138 13.39 18.90 3.03
N THR A 139 14.54 19.55 2.82
CA THR A 139 15.25 19.51 1.55
C THR A 139 15.68 18.08 1.18
N ARG A 140 16.30 17.37 2.12
CA ARG A 140 16.78 16.01 1.93
C ARG A 140 15.65 15.06 1.54
N TYR A 141 14.55 15.04 2.31
CA TYR A 141 13.45 14.12 2.06
C TYR A 141 12.61 14.50 0.84
N THR A 142 12.48 15.81 0.54
CA THR A 142 11.86 16.25 -0.71
C THR A 142 12.63 15.73 -1.93
N ASN A 143 13.95 15.90 -1.94
CA ASN A 143 14.80 15.44 -3.03
C ASN A 143 14.74 13.91 -3.18
N GLU A 144 14.73 13.17 -2.06
CA GLU A 144 14.65 11.72 -2.10
C GLU A 144 13.29 11.22 -2.60
N VAL A 145 12.19 11.82 -2.16
CA VAL A 145 10.85 11.47 -2.67
C VAL A 145 10.73 11.76 -4.17
N LYS A 146 11.26 12.91 -4.63
CA LYS A 146 11.32 13.24 -6.06
C LYS A 146 12.13 12.20 -6.85
N ARG A 147 13.29 11.81 -6.33
CA ARG A 147 14.12 10.76 -6.95
C ARG A 147 13.36 9.43 -7.06
N LEU A 148 12.67 9.02 -6.00
CA LEU A 148 11.89 7.77 -5.97
C LEU A 148 10.73 7.81 -6.98
N TYR A 149 10.06 8.96 -7.12
CA TYR A 149 9.03 9.15 -8.14
C TYR A 149 9.61 9.08 -9.56
N SER A 150 10.82 9.64 -9.76
CA SER A 150 11.51 9.53 -11.05
C SER A 150 11.85 8.09 -11.43
N VAL A 151 12.20 7.24 -10.44
CA VAL A 151 12.42 5.80 -10.71
C VAL A 151 11.12 5.12 -11.16
N LEU A 152 9.99 5.43 -10.53
CA LEU A 152 8.68 4.93 -10.97
C LEU A 152 8.33 5.44 -12.38
N ASP A 153 8.62 6.71 -12.66
CA ASP A 153 8.34 7.31 -13.97
C ASP A 153 9.17 6.69 -15.08
N ILE A 154 10.47 6.42 -14.84
CA ILE A 154 11.34 5.69 -15.77
C ILE A 154 10.75 4.30 -16.06
N ARG A 155 10.32 3.57 -15.02
CA ARG A 155 9.74 2.24 -15.21
C ARG A 155 8.47 2.28 -16.06
N LEU A 156 7.54 3.17 -15.72
CA LEU A 156 6.27 3.32 -16.42
C LEU A 156 6.42 3.95 -17.81
N GLY A 157 7.53 4.65 -18.05
CA GLY A 157 7.91 5.20 -19.36
C GLY A 157 8.35 4.16 -20.39
N GLN A 158 8.60 2.92 -19.97
CA GLN A 158 8.93 1.78 -20.84
C GLN A 158 7.68 1.17 -21.52
N ASP A 159 6.74 1.98 -21.93
CA ASP A 159 5.43 1.59 -22.47
C ASP A 159 4.62 0.68 -21.52
N ARG A 160 4.61 0.99 -20.24
CA ARG A 160 3.99 0.18 -19.20
C ARG A 160 2.85 0.91 -18.51
N ASP A 161 1.79 0.14 -18.21
CA ASP A 161 0.66 0.59 -17.38
C ASP A 161 0.86 0.23 -15.91
N TYR A 162 1.62 -0.86 -15.62
CA TYR A 162 1.87 -1.41 -14.29
C TYR A 162 3.34 -1.73 -14.06
N LEU A 163 3.73 -1.84 -12.79
CA LEU A 163 5.12 -1.97 -12.37
C LEU A 163 5.76 -3.32 -12.72
N ALA A 164 5.01 -4.41 -12.64
CA ALA A 164 5.53 -5.76 -12.84
C ALA A 164 4.76 -6.54 -13.91
N GLY A 165 5.35 -7.62 -14.39
CA GLY A 165 4.78 -8.55 -15.37
C GLY A 165 5.13 -8.25 -16.82
N PRO A 166 4.78 -9.13 -17.77
CA PRO A 166 5.17 -9.04 -19.16
C PRO A 166 4.47 -7.90 -19.90
N GLY A 167 5.04 -7.46 -21.00
CA GLY A 167 4.51 -6.43 -21.89
C GLY A 167 4.26 -5.11 -21.15
N ARG A 168 3.02 -4.61 -21.23
CA ARG A 168 2.61 -3.38 -20.53
C ARG A 168 2.45 -3.54 -19.00
N GLY A 169 2.77 -4.72 -18.46
CA GLY A 169 2.61 -5.06 -17.05
C GLY A 169 1.21 -5.57 -16.71
N THR A 170 1.11 -6.12 -15.51
CA THR A 170 -0.16 -6.62 -14.95
C THR A 170 -0.40 -5.95 -13.60
N TYR A 171 -1.62 -5.46 -13.38
CA TYR A 171 -2.00 -4.91 -12.08
C TYR A 171 -1.81 -5.93 -10.97
N SER A 172 -0.96 -5.64 -10.02
CA SER A 172 -0.51 -6.58 -9.00
C SER A 172 -0.36 -5.93 -7.62
N ILE A 173 -0.01 -6.74 -6.64
CA ILE A 173 0.31 -6.25 -5.30
C ILE A 173 1.50 -5.28 -5.27
N ALA A 174 2.33 -5.24 -6.31
CA ALA A 174 3.38 -4.23 -6.46
C ALA A 174 2.78 -2.83 -6.64
N ASP A 175 1.75 -2.70 -7.49
CA ASP A 175 1.03 -1.44 -7.70
C ASP A 175 0.22 -1.06 -6.46
N MET A 176 -0.49 -2.01 -5.86
CA MET A 176 -1.28 -1.79 -4.63
C MET A 176 -0.41 -1.30 -3.46
N ASN A 177 0.86 -1.69 -3.42
CA ASN A 177 1.81 -1.25 -2.38
C ASN A 177 2.25 0.21 -2.54
N VAL A 178 2.33 0.74 -3.77
CA VAL A 178 2.82 2.09 -4.03
C VAL A 178 1.71 3.14 -4.15
N LEU A 179 0.58 2.76 -4.77
CA LEU A 179 -0.50 3.69 -5.11
C LEU A 179 -1.04 4.54 -3.96
N PRO A 180 -1.26 4.02 -2.73
CA PRO A 180 -1.75 4.83 -1.62
C PRO A 180 -0.81 5.99 -1.25
N TRP A 181 0.49 5.80 -1.36
CA TRP A 181 1.48 6.84 -1.12
C TRP A 181 1.48 7.91 -2.22
N LEU A 182 1.38 7.51 -3.49
CA LEU A 182 1.25 8.45 -4.60
C LEU A 182 -0.02 9.32 -4.47
N ARG A 183 -1.09 8.76 -3.93
CA ARG A 183 -2.37 9.47 -3.76
C ARG A 183 -2.29 10.60 -2.75
N ILE A 184 -1.58 10.42 -1.65
CA ILE A 184 -1.43 11.44 -0.60
C ILE A 184 -0.28 12.42 -0.86
N ARG A 185 0.29 12.45 -2.07
CA ARG A 185 1.45 13.29 -2.44
C ARG A 185 1.29 14.77 -2.10
N ALA A 186 0.06 15.31 -2.18
CA ALA A 186 -0.22 16.70 -1.83
C ALA A 186 0.13 17.00 -0.35
N HIS A 187 -0.08 16.03 0.55
CA HIS A 187 0.34 16.11 1.95
C HIS A 187 1.86 16.29 2.10
N SER A 188 2.61 15.81 1.11
CA SER A 188 4.06 15.94 1.02
C SER A 188 4.51 17.23 0.30
N GLY A 189 3.55 18.09 -0.09
CA GLY A 189 3.82 19.30 -0.88
C GLY A 189 4.10 19.04 -2.36
N LEU A 190 3.79 17.84 -2.86
CA LEU A 190 3.86 17.49 -4.27
C LEU A 190 2.44 17.54 -4.87
N GLU A 191 1.94 18.74 -5.13
CA GLU A 191 0.54 18.96 -5.51
C GLU A 191 0.19 18.33 -6.85
N ASN A 192 1.09 18.43 -7.85
CA ASN A 192 0.90 17.84 -9.16
C ASN A 192 1.97 16.77 -9.48
N LEU A 193 1.79 16.07 -10.59
CA LEU A 193 2.71 15.04 -11.10
C LEU A 193 3.26 15.42 -12.48
N ASP A 194 3.37 16.70 -12.81
CA ASP A 194 3.77 17.14 -14.14
C ASP A 194 5.24 16.80 -14.43
N GLU A 195 6.08 16.73 -13.38
CA GLU A 195 7.45 16.24 -13.45
C GLU A 195 7.54 14.72 -13.75
N TRP A 196 6.43 13.97 -13.54
CA TRP A 196 6.35 12.51 -13.69
C TRP A 196 5.11 12.09 -14.51
N PRO A 197 5.10 12.32 -15.83
CA PRO A 197 3.92 12.13 -16.67
C PRO A 197 3.45 10.67 -16.73
N ASN A 198 4.36 9.71 -16.64
CA ASN A 198 4.01 8.28 -16.67
C ASN A 198 3.39 7.83 -15.34
N VAL A 199 3.88 8.33 -14.19
CA VAL A 199 3.24 8.14 -12.88
C VAL A 199 1.85 8.78 -12.86
N LYS A 200 1.71 9.99 -13.46
CA LYS A 200 0.42 10.69 -13.59
C LYS A 200 -0.59 9.85 -14.40
N ARG A 201 -0.16 9.30 -15.53
CA ARG A 201 -0.96 8.40 -16.37
C ARG A 201 -1.38 7.14 -15.61
N CYS A 202 -0.44 6.43 -14.99
CA CYS A 202 -0.71 5.22 -14.22
C CYS A 202 -1.72 5.49 -13.09
N LEU A 203 -1.54 6.57 -12.33
CA LEU A 203 -2.46 6.93 -11.27
C LEU A 203 -3.87 7.27 -11.80
N GLY A 204 -3.98 7.87 -12.99
CA GLY A 204 -5.24 8.10 -13.70
C GLY A 204 -5.96 6.80 -14.06
N SER A 205 -5.27 5.90 -14.75
CA SER A 205 -5.80 4.58 -15.16
C SER A 205 -6.23 3.72 -13.97
N CYS A 206 -5.47 3.77 -12.86
CA CYS A 206 -5.85 3.07 -11.64
C CYS A 206 -7.10 3.65 -10.96
N ARG A 207 -7.44 4.93 -11.20
CA ARG A 207 -8.71 5.53 -10.76
C ARG A 207 -9.92 5.05 -11.56
N GLU A 208 -9.73 4.77 -12.83
CA GLU A 208 -10.78 4.28 -13.74
C GLU A 208 -11.08 2.80 -13.55
N ARG A 209 -10.13 2.02 -13.04
CA ARG A 209 -10.35 0.65 -12.56
C ARG A 209 -11.21 0.67 -11.29
N ARG A 210 -12.51 0.94 -11.46
CA ARG A 210 -13.45 0.93 -10.35
C ARG A 210 -13.63 -0.49 -9.76
N PRO A 211 -13.09 -0.76 -8.55
CA PRO A 211 -13.91 -1.42 -7.56
C PRO A 211 -14.38 -0.45 -6.47
N CYS A 212 -13.98 0.81 -6.50
CA CYS A 212 -14.09 1.69 -5.34
C CYS A 212 -14.79 2.99 -5.70
N GLY A 213 -15.88 3.34 -4.99
CA GLY A 213 -16.73 4.51 -5.16
C GLY A 213 -16.00 5.86 -5.31
N ARG A 214 -16.66 7.00 -5.10
CA ARG A 214 -16.18 8.38 -5.37
C ARG A 214 -14.73 8.69 -4.96
N TYR A 215 -14.14 7.88 -4.07
CA TYR A 215 -12.74 7.97 -3.62
C TYR A 215 -11.83 6.88 -4.24
N GLY A 216 -12.33 6.08 -5.19
CA GLY A 216 -11.57 5.05 -5.90
C GLY A 216 -11.25 3.78 -5.09
N PHE A 217 -11.80 3.61 -3.87
CA PHE A 217 -11.72 2.39 -3.07
C PHE A 217 -13.00 2.25 -2.25
N ASP A 218 -13.80 1.19 -2.46
CA ASP A 218 -14.86 0.77 -1.53
C ASP A 218 -14.21 0.09 -0.31
N VAL A 219 -13.32 0.82 0.34
CA VAL A 219 -12.89 0.45 1.68
C VAL A 219 -14.10 0.67 2.58
N PRO A 220 -14.44 -0.25 3.49
CA PRO A 220 -15.56 -0.07 4.39
C PRO A 220 -15.53 1.33 4.99
N ARG A 221 -16.69 2.00 5.10
CA ARG A 221 -16.83 3.40 5.59
C ARG A 221 -16.01 3.71 6.85
N LEU A 222 -15.69 2.69 7.64
CA LEU A 222 -14.83 2.76 8.82
C LEU A 222 -13.36 3.16 8.54
N VAL A 223 -12.89 3.03 7.31
CA VAL A 223 -11.51 3.39 6.91
C VAL A 223 -11.48 4.76 6.19
N ILE A 224 -12.65 5.30 5.79
CA ILE A 224 -12.76 6.50 4.94
C ILE A 224 -12.79 7.82 5.74
N VAL A 225 -13.04 7.81 7.04
CA VAL A 225 -13.45 8.98 7.85
C VAL A 225 -12.39 10.10 7.99
N CYS A 226 -11.23 10.04 7.35
CA CYS A 226 -10.18 11.06 7.52
C CYS A 226 -9.50 11.49 6.20
N LEU A 227 -10.22 11.70 5.11
CA LEU A 227 -9.65 12.23 3.86
C LEU A 227 -10.46 13.42 3.27
N ASP A 228 -11.26 14.09 4.10
CA ASP A 228 -11.86 15.41 3.81
C ASP A 228 -10.95 16.51 4.36
#